data_7e36e20ec9564b58e5eaca81ca899df8
#
_entry.id   7e36e20ec9564b58e5eaca81ca899df8
#
_cell.length_a   1.000
_cell.length_b   1.000
_cell.length_c   1.000
_cell.angle_alpha   90.00
_cell.angle_beta   90.00
_cell.angle_gamma   90.00
#
_symmetry.space_group_name_H-M   'P 1'
#
loop_
_entity.id
_entity.type
_entity.pdbx_description
1 polymer ?
#
loop_
_entity_poly.entity_id
_entity_poly.type
_entity_poly.pdbx_seq_one_letter_code
_entity_poly.pdbx_strand_id
1 'polypeptide(L)' 'MANVGDKLTVFAFAAFVLAAIVGLGFLAGYVIGRMLL' A
#
# COMPACT_ATOMS: atom_id res chain seq x y z
N MET A 1 25.58 -1.31 5.42
CA MET A 1 25.59 -1.70 6.75
C MET A 1 24.20 -1.91 7.32
N ALA A 2 23.93 -3.08 7.81
CA ALA A 2 22.57 -3.41 8.24
C ALA A 2 22.35 -3.02 9.69
N ASN A 3 21.89 -1.83 9.89
CA ASN A 3 21.48 -1.37 11.21
C ASN A 3 20.00 -1.63 11.41
N VAL A 4 19.57 -1.52 12.66
CA VAL A 4 18.16 -1.61 12.98
C VAL A 4 17.39 -0.55 12.20
N GLY A 5 17.95 0.63 12.05
CA GLY A 5 17.32 1.70 11.28
C GLY A 5 17.14 1.34 9.82
N ASP A 6 18.13 0.68 9.22
CA ASP A 6 18.04 0.26 7.83
C ASP A 6 16.94 -0.78 7.64
N LYS A 7 16.86 -1.74 8.55
CA LYS A 7 15.83 -2.75 8.49
C LYS A 7 14.44 -2.14 8.66
N LEU A 8 14.33 -1.20 9.58
CA LEU A 8 13.05 -0.52 9.79
C LEU A 8 12.64 0.28 8.57
N THR A 9 13.59 0.92 7.91
CA THR A 9 13.29 1.71 6.73
C THR A 9 12.79 0.82 5.59
N VAL A 10 13.44 -0.31 5.38
CA VAL A 10 13.02 -1.26 4.35
C VAL A 10 11.64 -1.80 4.66
N PHE A 11 11.42 -2.17 5.91
CA PHE A 11 10.13 -2.70 6.32
C PHE A 11 9.02 -1.66 6.15
N ALA A 12 9.30 -0.44 6.57
CA ALA A 12 8.33 0.65 6.44
C ALA A 12 8.02 0.94 4.97
N PHE A 13 9.04 0.92 4.14
CA PHE A 13 8.85 1.15 2.71
C PHE A 13 7.97 0.06 2.09
N ALA A 14 8.27 -1.20 2.41
CA ALA A 14 7.49 -2.31 1.88
C ALA A 14 6.05 -2.24 2.35
N ALA A 15 5.83 -1.91 3.62
CA ALA A 15 4.49 -1.77 4.15
C ALA A 15 3.74 -0.63 3.47
N PHE A 16 4.43 0.47 3.21
CA PHE A 16 3.83 1.61 2.52
C PHE A 16 3.40 1.23 1.10
N VAL A 17 4.27 0.53 0.38
CA VAL A 17 3.96 0.10 -0.98
C VAL A 17 2.77 -0.85 -0.99
N LEU A 18 2.77 -1.80 -0.07
CA LEU A 18 1.65 -2.74 0.04
C LEU A 18 0.35 -2.02 0.35
N ALA A 19 0.39 -1.08 1.29
CA ALA A 19 -0.79 -0.31 1.65
C ALA A 19 -1.30 0.50 0.47
N ALA A 20 -0.40 1.06 -0.32
CA ALA A 20 -0.78 1.83 -1.49
C ALA A 20 -1.48 0.95 -2.53
N ILE A 21 -0.94 -0.22 -2.78
CA ILE A 21 -1.53 -1.14 -3.75
C ILE A 21 -2.92 -1.57 -3.28
N VAL A 22 -3.05 -1.97 -2.03
CA VAL A 22 -4.34 -2.40 -1.48
C VAL A 22 -5.33 -1.24 -1.50
N GLY A 23 -4.89 -0.06 -1.09
CA GLY A 23 -5.74 1.12 -1.07
C GLY A 23 -6.25 1.49 -2.44
N LEU A 24 -5.37 1.45 -3.44
CA LEU A 24 -5.78 1.73 -4.82
C LEU A 24 -6.77 0.69 -5.32
N GLY A 25 -6.56 -0.57 -4.99
CA GLY A 25 -7.49 -1.63 -5.35
C GLY A 25 -8.86 -1.41 -4.74
N PHE A 26 -8.91 -1.04 -3.48
CA PHE A 26 -10.16 -0.74 -2.80
C PHE A 26 -10.87 0.46 -3.44
N LEU A 27 -10.13 1.52 -3.69
CA LEU A 27 -10.72 2.70 -4.30
C LEU A 27 -11.26 2.42 -5.69
N ALA A 28 -10.49 1.72 -6.49
CA ALA A 28 -10.91 1.37 -7.83
C ALA A 28 -12.20 0.53 -7.80
N GLY A 29 -12.23 -0.48 -6.94
CA GLY A 29 -13.42 -1.31 -6.80
C GLY A 29 -14.63 -0.53 -6.34
N TYR A 30 -14.43 0.37 -5.39
CA TYR A 30 -15.52 1.19 -4.88
C TYR A 30 -16.10 2.09 -5.97
N VAL A 31 -15.21 2.78 -6.70
CA VAL A 31 -15.65 3.69 -7.75
C VAL A 31 -16.36 2.94 -8.87
N ILE A 32 -15.79 1.82 -9.29
CA ILE A 32 -16.39 1.02 -10.35
C ILE A 32 -17.77 0.53 -9.91
N GLY A 33 -17.86 0.04 -8.69
CA GLY A 33 -19.14 -0.43 -8.15
C GLY A 33 -20.19 0.66 -8.14
N ARG A 34 -19.80 1.86 -7.75
CA ARG A 34 -20.75 2.98 -7.74
C ARG A 34 -21.17 3.39 -9.13
N MET A 35 -20.27 3.34 -10.08
CA MET A 35 -20.60 3.75 -11.45
C MET A 35 -21.52 2.75 -12.13
N LEU A 36 -21.40 1.49 -11.77
CA LEU A 36 -22.24 0.45 -12.38
C LEU A 36 -23.65 0.42 -11.79
N LEU A 37 -23.79 0.97 -10.61
CA LEU A 37 -25.10 1.11 -9.99
C LEU A 37 -25.68 2.48 -10.32
#